data_6abe9509d9f46c759c2ceac58ddd450b
#
_entry.id   6abe9509d9f46c759c2ceac58ddd450b
#
_cell.length_a   1.000
_cell.length_b   1.000
_cell.length_c   1.000
_cell.angle_alpha   90.00
_cell.angle_beta   90.00
_cell.angle_gamma   90.00
#
_symmetry.space_group_name_H-M   'P 1'
#
loop_
_entity.id
_entity.type
_entity.pdbx_description
1 polymer ?
#
loop_
_entity_poly.entity_id
_entity_poly.type
_entity_poly.pdbx_seq_one_letter_code
_entity_poly.pdbx_strand_id
1 'polypeptide(L)'
;MDAPLVVGTDGSDEALRAVDWAADEAALRGCPLHLLHASLWVQYQDSAPTVGRYPEARRHAAARSVAASAEERARLRQPEVAVSATVRDEDPVYALVDESDRAAMVVVGSRGHGLSGVLLGSVSLAVATRAHCPVVVVRDGTGEVPTRGRWVLLGIGAPERTPETADFAFAEAALRGYGVTVLHARMRHDGEHAALRVGLSADHRAQGGQRAEQWLDEVLARSVAGHPGVPVRRIIVEGRAHPALLRAAADAELLVLGARRRRDPIGPQLGPVNHAMLRQAPCTIAIVPVQPSGG
;
A
#
# COMPACT_ATOMS: atom_id res chain seq x y z
N MET A 1 3.03 22.87 -8.99
CA MET A 1 3.14 22.39 -7.59
C MET A 1 2.94 20.89 -7.65
N ASP A 2 3.88 20.14 -7.09
CA ASP A 2 3.76 18.69 -7.06
C ASP A 2 2.55 18.28 -6.20
N ALA A 3 1.87 17.20 -6.59
CA ALA A 3 0.72 16.69 -5.88
C ALA A 3 1.11 16.30 -4.44
N PRO A 4 0.34 16.66 -3.41
CA PRO A 4 0.68 16.39 -2.03
C PRO A 4 0.60 14.89 -1.71
N LEU A 5 1.32 14.46 -0.67
CA LEU A 5 0.96 13.24 0.05
C LEU A 5 -0.19 13.56 1.00
N VAL A 6 -1.17 12.67 1.07
CA VAL A 6 -2.29 12.79 2.02
C VAL A 6 -2.18 11.68 3.06
N VAL A 7 -2.23 12.01 4.35
CA VAL A 7 -2.23 11.01 5.42
C VAL A 7 -3.50 11.13 6.27
N GLY A 8 -4.22 10.01 6.40
CA GLY A 8 -5.37 9.90 7.29
C GLY A 8 -4.94 9.69 8.73
N THR A 9 -5.49 10.49 9.65
CA THR A 9 -5.21 10.36 11.08
C THR A 9 -6.48 10.37 11.91
N ASP A 10 -6.55 9.46 12.88
CA ASP A 10 -7.57 9.43 13.94
C ASP A 10 -6.96 9.66 15.34
N GLY A 11 -5.65 9.93 15.39
CA GLY A 11 -4.89 10.14 16.62
C GLY A 11 -4.44 8.83 17.31
N SER A 12 -4.72 7.66 16.73
CA SER A 12 -4.18 6.38 17.23
C SER A 12 -2.68 6.27 17.00
N ASP A 13 -2.00 5.40 17.74
CA ASP A 13 -0.57 5.17 17.58
C ASP A 13 -0.23 4.70 16.16
N GLU A 14 -1.09 3.88 15.56
CA GLU A 14 -0.94 3.43 14.17
C GLU A 14 -1.06 4.59 13.17
N ALA A 15 -2.00 5.48 13.36
CA ALA A 15 -2.15 6.66 12.54
C ALA A 15 -0.97 7.63 12.72
N LEU A 16 -0.46 7.78 13.94
CA LEU A 16 0.73 8.60 14.20
C LEU A 16 1.99 8.01 13.55
N ARG A 17 2.14 6.69 13.51
CA ARG A 17 3.21 6.05 12.72
C ARG A 17 3.04 6.28 11.22
N ALA A 18 1.81 6.28 10.72
CA ALA A 18 1.53 6.65 9.34
C ALA A 18 1.91 8.11 9.04
N VAL A 19 1.69 9.01 9.99
CA VAL A 19 2.16 10.42 9.90
C VAL A 19 3.68 10.49 9.83
N ASP A 20 4.40 9.74 10.69
CA ASP A 20 5.87 9.69 10.66
C ASP A 20 6.40 9.19 9.32
N TRP A 21 5.83 8.09 8.83
CA TRP A 21 6.21 7.52 7.53
C TRP A 21 5.92 8.49 6.39
N ALA A 22 4.75 9.14 6.40
CA ALA A 22 4.35 10.10 5.37
C ALA A 22 5.22 11.38 5.38
N ALA A 23 5.65 11.83 6.55
CA ALA A 23 6.57 12.96 6.68
C ALA A 23 7.94 12.63 6.06
N ASP A 24 8.50 11.45 6.38
CA ASP A 24 9.77 10.99 5.78
C ASP A 24 9.65 10.84 4.26
N GLU A 25 8.52 10.30 3.79
CA GLU A 25 8.24 10.14 2.37
C GLU A 25 8.11 11.47 1.65
N ALA A 26 7.41 12.44 2.24
CA ALA A 26 7.24 13.77 1.69
C ALA A 26 8.60 14.49 1.57
N ALA A 27 9.47 14.33 2.56
CA ALA A 27 10.84 14.86 2.52
C ALA A 27 11.67 14.21 1.39
N LEU A 28 11.60 12.87 1.23
CA LEU A 28 12.30 12.17 0.15
C LEU A 28 11.83 12.59 -1.25
N ARG A 29 10.55 12.89 -1.39
CA ARG A 29 9.94 13.32 -2.67
C ARG A 29 10.01 14.82 -2.92
N GLY A 30 10.33 15.62 -1.90
CA GLY A 30 10.30 17.08 -1.99
C GLY A 30 8.89 17.64 -2.23
N CYS A 31 7.84 16.98 -1.72
CA CYS A 31 6.45 17.37 -1.93
C CYS A 31 5.73 17.75 -0.61
N PRO A 32 4.60 18.49 -0.67
CA PRO A 32 3.83 18.84 0.51
C PRO A 32 3.17 17.63 1.17
N LEU A 33 2.94 17.71 2.50
CA LEU A 33 2.19 16.75 3.29
C LEU A 33 0.87 17.36 3.74
N HIS A 34 -0.25 16.70 3.45
CA HIS A 34 -1.58 17.07 3.90
C HIS A 34 -2.14 16.03 4.87
N LEU A 35 -2.44 16.46 6.11
CA LEU A 35 -3.05 15.62 7.13
C LEU A 35 -4.56 15.78 7.10
N LEU A 36 -5.26 14.66 7.07
CA LEU A 36 -6.72 14.62 7.03
C LEU A 36 -7.28 13.88 8.24
N HIS A 37 -8.00 14.60 9.08
CA HIS A 37 -8.85 13.99 10.10
C HIS A 37 -10.30 14.09 9.67
N ALA A 38 -10.99 12.95 9.54
CA ALA A 38 -12.40 12.91 9.19
C ALA A 38 -13.19 12.03 10.16
N SER A 39 -14.39 12.46 10.53
CA SER A 39 -15.23 11.76 11.51
C SER A 39 -16.71 12.03 11.28
N LEU A 40 -17.52 10.97 11.18
CA LEU A 40 -18.98 11.03 11.04
C LEU A 40 -19.75 11.27 12.35
N TRP A 41 -19.07 11.49 13.46
CA TRP A 41 -19.73 11.59 14.77
C TRP A 41 -20.84 12.66 14.85
N VAL A 42 -20.84 13.63 13.94
CA VAL A 42 -21.84 14.69 13.91
C VAL A 42 -23.19 14.19 13.38
N GLN A 43 -23.21 13.26 12.43
CA GLN A 43 -24.46 12.83 11.75
C GLN A 43 -25.25 11.73 12.49
N TYR A 44 -24.58 10.87 13.25
CA TYR A 44 -25.24 9.71 13.88
C TYR A 44 -25.96 10.01 15.21
N GLN A 45 -25.78 11.20 15.81
CA GLN A 45 -26.37 11.51 17.11
C GLN A 45 -27.75 12.14 17.07
N ASP A 46 -28.27 12.53 15.90
CA ASP A 46 -29.67 12.95 15.78
C ASP A 46 -30.66 11.78 15.97
N SER A 47 -30.18 10.55 15.86
CA SER A 47 -30.98 9.31 16.02
C SER A 47 -30.77 8.56 17.33
N ALA A 48 -29.89 9.02 18.24
CA ALA A 48 -29.59 8.33 19.49
C ALA A 48 -30.33 8.95 20.69
N PRO A 49 -30.79 8.12 21.66
CA PRO A 49 -31.45 8.65 22.86
C PRO A 49 -30.50 9.52 23.68
N THR A 50 -31.05 10.52 24.34
CA THR A 50 -30.49 11.71 24.99
C THR A 50 -29.48 11.48 26.14
N VAL A 51 -28.89 10.31 26.33
CA VAL A 51 -27.92 10.05 27.39
C VAL A 51 -26.50 10.22 26.83
N GLY A 52 -25.89 11.37 27.11
CA GLY A 52 -24.47 11.62 26.83
C GLY A 52 -24.12 12.53 25.66
N ARG A 53 -24.96 13.51 25.31
CA ARG A 53 -24.60 14.54 24.32
C ARG A 53 -23.40 15.34 24.79
N TYR A 54 -22.22 15.04 24.25
CA TYR A 54 -21.12 15.99 24.31
C TYR A 54 -21.48 17.22 23.44
N PRO A 55 -21.29 18.45 23.96
CA PRO A 55 -21.52 19.65 23.16
C PRO A 55 -20.72 19.61 21.86
N GLU A 56 -21.33 19.99 20.75
CA GLU A 56 -20.70 20.04 19.41
C GLU A 56 -19.34 20.75 19.45
N ALA A 57 -19.25 21.84 20.19
CA ALA A 57 -18.00 22.58 20.41
C ALA A 57 -16.86 21.73 20.98
N ARG A 58 -17.14 20.75 21.87
CA ARG A 58 -16.11 19.85 22.43
C ARG A 58 -15.62 18.83 21.39
N ARG A 59 -16.50 18.36 20.50
CA ARG A 59 -16.16 17.41 19.44
C ARG A 59 -15.27 18.05 18.40
N HIS A 60 -15.63 19.24 17.94
CA HIS A 60 -14.78 20.03 17.03
C HIS A 60 -13.43 20.39 17.66
N ALA A 61 -13.42 20.67 18.96
CA ALA A 61 -12.17 20.92 19.67
C ALA A 61 -11.28 19.66 19.73
N ALA A 62 -11.86 18.48 19.99
CA ALA A 62 -11.14 17.22 20.01
C ALA A 62 -10.58 16.87 18.61
N ALA A 63 -11.40 17.01 17.56
CA ALA A 63 -10.97 16.77 16.19
C ALA A 63 -9.83 17.70 15.76
N ARG A 64 -9.93 19.00 16.10
CA ARG A 64 -8.83 19.95 15.87
C ARG A 64 -7.59 19.61 16.67
N SER A 65 -7.72 19.13 17.89
CA SER A 65 -6.58 18.69 18.71
C SER A 65 -5.86 17.51 18.09
N VAL A 66 -6.59 16.51 17.56
CA VAL A 66 -5.99 15.37 16.85
C VAL A 66 -5.21 15.85 15.62
N ALA A 67 -5.82 16.70 14.79
CA ALA A 67 -5.16 17.25 13.60
C ALA A 67 -3.93 18.08 13.96
N ALA A 68 -4.02 18.96 14.97
CA ALA A 68 -2.92 19.81 15.41
C ALA A 68 -1.74 18.99 15.99
N SER A 69 -2.03 17.95 16.78
CA SER A 69 -0.96 17.07 17.32
C SER A 69 -0.25 16.29 16.22
N ALA A 70 -1.00 15.82 15.21
CA ALA A 70 -0.41 15.17 14.05
C ALA A 70 0.44 16.13 13.20
N GLU A 71 -0.01 17.36 13.03
CA GLU A 71 0.70 18.42 12.30
C GLU A 71 2.01 18.80 13.00
N GLU A 72 1.98 18.99 14.32
CA GLU A 72 3.16 19.25 15.12
C GLU A 72 4.17 18.10 15.01
N ARG A 73 3.70 16.86 15.13
CA ARG A 73 4.53 15.65 14.98
C ARG A 73 5.24 15.60 13.63
N ALA A 74 4.51 15.85 12.54
CA ALA A 74 5.08 15.86 11.20
C ALA A 74 6.13 16.95 11.02
N ARG A 75 5.88 18.17 11.52
CA ARG A 75 6.84 19.30 11.49
C ARG A 75 8.08 19.04 12.32
N LEU A 76 7.94 18.43 13.49
CA LEU A 76 9.08 18.07 14.34
C LEU A 76 9.94 17.00 13.66
N ARG A 77 9.32 16.06 12.94
CA ARG A 77 10.01 14.98 12.24
C ARG A 77 10.75 15.47 11.00
N GLN A 78 10.10 16.31 10.20
CA GLN A 78 10.64 16.83 8.93
C GLN A 78 10.35 18.34 8.83
N PRO A 79 11.19 19.20 9.42
CA PRO A 79 10.96 20.64 9.48
C PRO A 79 10.89 21.34 8.12
N GLU A 80 11.52 20.76 7.08
CA GLU A 80 11.57 21.33 5.73
C GLU A 80 10.32 21.00 4.89
N VAL A 81 9.48 20.07 5.37
CA VAL A 81 8.25 19.69 4.64
C VAL A 81 7.16 20.70 4.91
N ALA A 82 6.51 21.18 3.85
CA ALA A 82 5.31 22.02 3.96
C ALA A 82 4.13 21.15 4.43
N VAL A 83 3.75 21.30 5.70
CA VAL A 83 2.68 20.52 6.33
C VAL A 83 1.44 21.36 6.51
N SER A 84 0.29 20.81 6.12
CA SER A 84 -1.06 21.36 6.35
C SER A 84 -1.99 20.30 6.93
N ALA A 85 -3.03 20.73 7.66
CA ALA A 85 -4.00 19.82 8.24
C ALA A 85 -5.43 20.32 8.00
N THR A 86 -6.35 19.38 7.74
CA THR A 86 -7.79 19.64 7.59
C THR A 86 -8.61 18.68 8.45
N VAL A 87 -9.68 19.19 9.01
CA VAL A 87 -10.71 18.41 9.71
C VAL A 87 -11.97 18.44 8.85
N ARG A 88 -12.53 17.26 8.53
CA ARG A 88 -13.78 17.11 7.79
C ARG A 88 -14.84 16.38 8.62
N ASP A 89 -16.07 16.89 8.63
CA ASP A 89 -17.21 16.26 9.30
C ASP A 89 -17.93 15.30 8.34
N GLU A 90 -17.21 14.26 7.91
CA GLU A 90 -17.71 13.27 6.96
C GLU A 90 -17.07 11.89 7.17
N ASP A 91 -17.55 10.89 6.44
CA ASP A 91 -16.99 9.54 6.49
C ASP A 91 -15.50 9.53 6.10
N PRO A 92 -14.61 8.97 6.94
CA PRO A 92 -13.17 8.96 6.66
C PRO A 92 -12.79 8.29 5.34
N VAL A 93 -13.53 7.26 4.93
CA VAL A 93 -13.27 6.59 3.65
C VAL A 93 -13.60 7.51 2.49
N TYR A 94 -14.74 8.20 2.59
CA TYR A 94 -15.17 9.14 1.54
C TYR A 94 -14.18 10.29 1.43
N ALA A 95 -13.81 10.91 2.55
CA ALA A 95 -12.85 12.01 2.60
C ALA A 95 -11.50 11.65 1.98
N LEU A 96 -10.93 10.48 2.35
CA LEU A 96 -9.63 10.03 1.84
C LEU A 96 -9.68 9.62 0.36
N VAL A 97 -10.79 9.03 -0.07
CA VAL A 97 -10.99 8.68 -1.50
C VAL A 97 -11.14 9.94 -2.35
N ASP A 98 -11.87 10.95 -1.89
CA ASP A 98 -12.01 12.24 -2.57
C ASP A 98 -10.63 12.94 -2.72
N GLU A 99 -9.84 13.02 -1.65
CA GLU A 99 -8.48 13.58 -1.71
C GLU A 99 -7.54 12.78 -2.63
N SER A 100 -7.76 11.49 -2.80
CA SER A 100 -6.91 10.64 -3.64
C SER A 100 -6.93 11.02 -5.14
N ASP A 101 -7.91 11.80 -5.60
CA ASP A 101 -7.95 12.32 -6.98
C ASP A 101 -6.86 13.37 -7.25
N ARG A 102 -6.37 14.02 -6.20
CA ARG A 102 -5.38 15.11 -6.30
C ARG A 102 -4.08 14.80 -5.60
N ALA A 103 -4.02 13.69 -4.86
CA ALA A 103 -2.85 13.27 -4.11
C ALA A 103 -1.90 12.44 -4.98
N ALA A 104 -0.59 12.60 -4.74
CA ALA A 104 0.40 11.69 -5.28
C ALA A 104 0.30 10.30 -4.64
N MET A 105 -0.15 10.24 -3.38
CA MET A 105 -0.28 9.03 -2.58
C MET A 105 -1.17 9.30 -1.36
N VAL A 106 -1.95 8.31 -0.95
CA VAL A 106 -2.65 8.31 0.33
C VAL A 106 -1.95 7.35 1.30
N VAL A 107 -1.69 7.81 2.52
CA VAL A 107 -1.06 7.02 3.59
C VAL A 107 -2.05 6.82 4.73
N VAL A 108 -2.15 5.61 5.24
CA VAL A 108 -3.02 5.26 6.37
C VAL A 108 -2.32 4.28 7.31
N GLY A 109 -2.68 4.30 8.58
CA GLY A 109 -2.27 3.27 9.53
C GLY A 109 -2.95 1.93 9.23
N SER A 110 -2.39 0.84 9.69
CA SER A 110 -3.00 -0.50 9.51
C SER A 110 -4.27 -0.68 10.33
N ARG A 111 -4.42 0.06 11.43
CA ARG A 111 -5.57 0.01 12.37
C ARG A 111 -5.87 1.41 12.87
N GLY A 112 -7.04 1.60 13.50
CA GLY A 112 -7.43 2.79 14.21
C GLY A 112 -7.82 2.48 15.65
N HIS A 113 -8.41 3.44 16.35
CA HIS A 113 -8.84 3.30 17.74
C HIS A 113 -9.74 2.07 17.96
N GLY A 114 -9.48 1.31 19.03
CA GLY A 114 -10.34 0.24 19.52
C GLY A 114 -10.12 -1.16 18.93
N LEU A 115 -9.16 -1.36 18.04
CA LEU A 115 -8.84 -2.67 17.47
C LEU A 115 -7.55 -3.23 18.06
N SER A 116 -7.67 -4.23 18.95
CA SER A 116 -6.54 -5.05 19.40
C SER A 116 -6.42 -6.31 18.56
N GLY A 117 -5.21 -6.63 18.09
CA GLY A 117 -4.93 -7.86 17.30
C GLY A 117 -4.51 -7.62 15.85
N VAL A 118 -4.44 -8.71 15.05
CA VAL A 118 -3.89 -8.75 13.69
C VAL A 118 -4.86 -8.21 12.61
N LEU A 119 -5.97 -7.59 12.96
CA LEU A 119 -7.00 -7.19 12.00
C LEU A 119 -6.67 -5.84 11.35
N LEU A 120 -6.76 -5.79 10.03
CA LEU A 120 -6.71 -4.56 9.24
C LEU A 120 -7.96 -3.70 9.52
N GLY A 121 -7.78 -2.38 9.66
CA GLY A 121 -8.88 -1.44 9.85
C GLY A 121 -9.81 -1.36 8.64
N SER A 122 -11.10 -1.12 8.89
CA SER A 122 -12.11 -0.99 7.82
C SER A 122 -11.83 0.19 6.89
N VAL A 123 -11.38 1.33 7.43
CA VAL A 123 -11.00 2.52 6.66
C VAL A 123 -9.83 2.19 5.74
N SER A 124 -8.74 1.61 6.27
CA SER A 124 -7.54 1.31 5.51
C SER A 124 -7.82 0.33 4.37
N LEU A 125 -8.64 -0.70 4.61
CA LEU A 125 -9.05 -1.63 3.57
C LEU A 125 -9.92 -0.96 2.51
N ALA A 126 -10.88 -0.13 2.92
CA ALA A 126 -11.79 0.54 2.00
C ALA A 126 -11.08 1.58 1.14
N VAL A 127 -10.14 2.35 1.71
CA VAL A 127 -9.31 3.32 0.98
C VAL A 127 -8.39 2.61 0.00
N ALA A 128 -7.67 1.54 0.42
CA ALA A 128 -6.82 0.74 -0.47
C ALA A 128 -7.59 0.13 -1.65
N THR A 129 -8.90 -0.06 -1.49
CA THR A 129 -9.79 -0.60 -2.53
C THR A 129 -10.27 0.45 -3.52
N ARG A 130 -10.48 1.69 -3.07
CA ARG A 130 -11.25 2.72 -3.80
C ARG A 130 -10.42 3.92 -4.25
N ALA A 131 -9.30 4.21 -3.60
CA ALA A 131 -8.47 5.39 -3.87
C ALA A 131 -7.98 5.45 -5.31
N HIS A 132 -7.75 6.65 -5.82
CA HIS A 132 -7.39 6.95 -7.20
C HIS A 132 -5.89 7.07 -7.44
N CYS A 133 -5.12 7.15 -6.39
CA CYS A 133 -3.65 7.12 -6.36
C CYS A 133 -3.13 5.90 -5.57
N PRO A 134 -1.83 5.65 -5.53
CA PRO A 134 -1.23 4.64 -4.65
C PRO A 134 -1.65 4.84 -3.19
N VAL A 135 -1.97 3.73 -2.51
CA VAL A 135 -2.30 3.73 -1.08
C VAL A 135 -1.26 2.96 -0.31
N VAL A 136 -0.63 3.61 0.66
CA VAL A 136 0.31 2.97 1.58
C VAL A 136 -0.36 2.72 2.92
N VAL A 137 -0.37 1.44 3.32
CA VAL A 137 -0.81 1.00 4.63
C VAL A 137 0.41 0.75 5.49
N VAL A 138 0.68 1.66 6.42
CA VAL A 138 1.83 1.60 7.31
C VAL A 138 1.59 0.58 8.41
N ARG A 139 2.58 -0.29 8.62
CA ARG A 139 2.59 -1.30 9.67
C ARG A 139 3.79 -1.14 10.57
N ASP A 140 3.66 -1.64 11.80
CA ASP A 140 4.82 -1.86 12.64
C ASP A 140 5.70 -2.89 11.93
N GLY A 141 6.90 -2.50 11.55
CA GLY A 141 7.95 -3.47 11.26
C GLY A 141 8.16 -4.33 12.51
N THR A 142 8.67 -5.53 12.35
CA THR A 142 8.95 -6.47 13.46
C THR A 142 10.03 -5.96 14.45
N GLY A 143 10.32 -4.66 14.47
CA GLY A 143 11.28 -4.02 15.39
C GLY A 143 12.74 -4.36 15.13
N GLU A 144 13.02 -5.39 14.37
CA GLU A 144 14.37 -5.73 13.93
C GLU A 144 14.63 -5.05 12.59
N VAL A 145 15.57 -4.10 12.58
CA VAL A 145 16.10 -3.53 11.34
C VAL A 145 16.62 -4.72 10.51
N PRO A 146 16.13 -4.94 9.28
CA PRO A 146 16.59 -6.05 8.47
C PRO A 146 18.12 -6.00 8.34
N THR A 147 18.81 -7.00 8.90
CA THR A 147 20.28 -7.05 8.91
C THR A 147 20.88 -7.33 7.53
N ARG A 148 20.03 -7.57 6.51
CA ARG A 148 20.42 -7.99 5.15
C ARG A 148 19.97 -7.04 4.04
N GLY A 149 20.23 -5.75 4.20
CA GLY A 149 19.96 -4.77 3.14
C GLY A 149 18.47 -4.41 3.02
N ARG A 150 18.21 -3.19 2.54
CA ARG A 150 16.86 -2.62 2.44
C ARG A 150 16.28 -2.95 1.07
N TRP A 151 15.14 -3.61 1.03
CA TRP A 151 14.53 -4.10 -0.21
C TRP A 151 13.06 -3.71 -0.29
N VAL A 152 12.67 -3.29 -1.50
CA VAL A 152 11.27 -3.19 -1.91
C VAL A 152 10.88 -4.52 -2.56
N LEU A 153 9.86 -5.19 -2.04
CA LEU A 153 9.31 -6.41 -2.62
C LEU A 153 8.20 -6.04 -3.60
N LEU A 154 8.40 -6.37 -4.87
CA LEU A 154 7.40 -6.20 -5.93
C LEU A 154 6.75 -7.54 -6.24
N GLY A 155 5.45 -7.65 -5.97
CA GLY A 155 4.65 -8.83 -6.35
C GLY A 155 4.03 -8.65 -7.74
N ILE A 156 4.44 -9.50 -8.69
CA ILE A 156 3.93 -9.47 -10.07
C ILE A 156 3.01 -10.65 -10.34
N GLY A 157 1.81 -10.36 -10.83
CA GLY A 157 0.83 -11.36 -11.26
C GLY A 157 0.68 -11.42 -12.78
N ALA A 158 -0.21 -10.62 -13.35
CA ALA A 158 -0.53 -10.57 -14.77
C ALA A 158 0.21 -9.43 -15.49
N PRO A 159 0.58 -9.61 -16.79
CA PRO A 159 1.36 -8.63 -17.55
C PRO A 159 0.71 -7.25 -17.64
N GLU A 160 -0.61 -7.21 -17.80
CA GLU A 160 -1.35 -5.95 -18.00
C GLU A 160 -1.36 -5.01 -16.78
N ARG A 161 -0.81 -5.46 -15.66
CA ARG A 161 -0.82 -4.71 -14.37
C ARG A 161 0.55 -4.34 -13.89
N THR A 162 1.57 -4.64 -14.67
CA THR A 162 2.94 -4.59 -14.18
C THR A 162 3.62 -3.25 -14.39
N PRO A 163 3.41 -2.52 -15.51
CA PRO A 163 4.21 -1.32 -15.76
C PRO A 163 4.08 -0.28 -14.65
N GLU A 164 2.89 0.15 -14.29
CA GLU A 164 2.68 1.20 -13.27
C GLU A 164 3.13 0.73 -11.87
N THR A 165 2.87 -0.54 -11.57
CA THR A 165 3.28 -1.12 -10.28
C THR A 165 4.80 -1.27 -10.19
N ALA A 166 5.45 -1.64 -11.30
CA ALA A 166 6.91 -1.74 -11.37
C ALA A 166 7.55 -0.35 -11.31
N ASP A 167 7.07 0.60 -12.10
CA ASP A 167 7.57 1.98 -12.09
C ASP A 167 7.49 2.57 -10.67
N PHE A 168 6.38 2.35 -9.95
CA PHE A 168 6.24 2.77 -8.56
C PHE A 168 7.28 2.09 -7.64
N ALA A 169 7.43 0.76 -7.72
CA ALA A 169 8.37 0.02 -6.87
C ALA A 169 9.83 0.43 -7.11
N PHE A 170 10.21 0.67 -8.37
CA PHE A 170 11.56 1.11 -8.72
C PHE A 170 11.82 2.55 -8.29
N ALA A 171 10.84 3.45 -8.44
CA ALA A 171 10.93 4.82 -7.94
C ALA A 171 11.10 4.85 -6.42
N GLU A 172 10.32 4.05 -5.68
CA GLU A 172 10.43 3.91 -4.22
C GLU A 172 11.82 3.40 -3.80
N ALA A 173 12.34 2.39 -4.50
CA ALA A 173 13.65 1.84 -4.23
C ALA A 173 14.76 2.86 -4.52
N ALA A 174 14.68 3.59 -5.63
CA ALA A 174 15.64 4.61 -6.01
C ALA A 174 15.69 5.75 -4.99
N LEU A 175 14.52 6.27 -4.56
CA LEU A 175 14.41 7.35 -3.56
C LEU A 175 15.07 6.98 -2.23
N ARG A 176 15.01 5.70 -1.84
CA ARG A 176 15.55 5.21 -0.57
C ARG A 176 16.95 4.63 -0.65
N GLY A 177 17.52 4.49 -1.86
CA GLY A 177 18.77 3.77 -2.07
C GLY A 177 18.65 2.27 -1.78
N TYR A 178 17.49 1.67 -2.05
CA TYR A 178 17.17 0.25 -1.84
C TYR A 178 17.28 -0.54 -3.14
N GLY A 179 17.25 -1.87 -3.04
CA GLY A 179 17.05 -2.76 -4.17
C GLY A 179 15.58 -3.18 -4.32
N VAL A 180 15.25 -3.74 -5.48
CA VAL A 180 13.94 -4.34 -5.76
C VAL A 180 14.06 -5.86 -5.81
N THR A 181 13.26 -6.55 -4.98
CA THR A 181 13.05 -7.99 -5.10
C THR A 181 11.75 -8.22 -5.85
N VAL A 182 11.82 -8.75 -7.05
CA VAL A 182 10.65 -9.08 -7.87
C VAL A 182 10.24 -10.51 -7.62
N LEU A 183 8.99 -10.72 -7.16
CA LEU A 183 8.43 -12.05 -6.95
C LEU A 183 7.30 -12.32 -7.93
N HIS A 184 7.47 -13.37 -8.74
CA HIS A 184 6.45 -13.92 -9.62
C HIS A 184 6.10 -15.34 -9.20
N ALA A 185 4.80 -15.58 -8.92
CA ALA A 185 4.28 -16.90 -8.61
C ALA A 185 3.46 -17.43 -9.79
N ARG A 186 3.92 -18.51 -10.40
CA ARG A 186 3.21 -19.17 -11.50
C ARG A 186 2.43 -20.38 -11.02
N MET A 187 1.19 -20.48 -11.45
CA MET A 187 0.38 -21.68 -11.24
C MET A 187 0.88 -22.78 -12.14
N ARG A 188 0.94 -24.02 -11.64
CA ARG A 188 1.16 -25.20 -12.50
C ARG A 188 -0.06 -25.35 -13.41
N HIS A 189 0.15 -25.41 -14.71
CA HIS A 189 -0.92 -25.79 -15.64
C HIS A 189 -1.24 -27.28 -15.48
N ASP A 190 -2.53 -27.64 -15.55
CA ASP A 190 -2.98 -29.05 -15.43
C ASP A 190 -2.33 -29.99 -16.46
N GLY A 191 -1.82 -29.46 -17.57
CA GLY A 191 -0.99 -30.21 -18.53
C GLY A 191 0.33 -30.73 -17.94
N GLU A 192 0.90 -30.08 -16.90
CA GLU A 192 2.11 -30.56 -16.21
C GLU A 192 1.83 -31.77 -15.30
N HIS A 193 0.60 -31.91 -14.78
CA HIS A 193 0.17 -33.13 -14.07
C HIS A 193 0.10 -34.33 -15.01
N ALA A 194 -0.27 -34.12 -16.25
CA ALA A 194 -0.25 -35.20 -17.29
C ALA A 194 1.20 -35.53 -17.68
N ALA A 195 2.09 -34.54 -17.79
CA ALA A 195 3.51 -34.76 -18.13
C ALA A 195 4.29 -35.47 -17.01
N LEU A 196 3.93 -35.23 -15.72
CA LEU A 196 4.52 -35.96 -14.57
C LEU A 196 4.21 -37.47 -14.63
N ARG A 197 3.08 -37.84 -15.19
CA ARG A 197 2.70 -39.28 -15.40
C ARG A 197 3.50 -39.95 -16.51
N VAL A 198 4.15 -39.19 -17.39
CA VAL A 198 4.88 -39.66 -18.58
C VAL A 198 6.41 -39.49 -18.48
N GLY A 199 6.95 -39.05 -17.33
CA GLY A 199 8.41 -38.93 -17.13
C GLY A 199 9.10 -37.71 -17.80
N LEU A 200 8.35 -36.80 -18.42
CA LEU A 200 8.87 -35.60 -19.14
C LEU A 200 9.10 -34.38 -18.25
N SER A 201 9.33 -34.59 -16.95
CA SER A 201 9.09 -33.55 -15.95
C SER A 201 10.21 -32.53 -15.72
N ALA A 202 11.45 -32.79 -16.10
CA ALA A 202 12.59 -31.89 -15.86
C ALA A 202 12.67 -30.80 -16.95
N ASP A 203 12.59 -31.18 -18.20
CA ASP A 203 12.70 -30.25 -19.34
C ASP A 203 11.53 -29.24 -19.40
N HIS A 204 10.31 -29.70 -19.10
CA HIS A 204 9.14 -28.81 -19.05
C HIS A 204 9.22 -27.78 -17.91
N ARG A 205 9.79 -28.16 -16.76
CA ARG A 205 10.01 -27.22 -15.66
C ARG A 205 11.07 -26.18 -16.01
N ALA A 206 12.18 -26.61 -16.64
CA ALA A 206 13.23 -25.74 -17.10
C ALA A 206 12.71 -24.72 -18.15
N GLN A 207 11.96 -25.21 -19.14
CA GLN A 207 11.33 -24.36 -20.17
C GLN A 207 10.31 -23.37 -19.58
N GLY A 208 9.50 -23.81 -18.62
CA GLY A 208 8.56 -22.93 -17.93
C GLY A 208 9.25 -21.86 -17.09
N GLY A 209 10.38 -22.17 -16.45
CA GLY A 209 11.24 -21.24 -15.75
C GLY A 209 11.83 -20.19 -16.69
N GLN A 210 12.43 -20.63 -17.78
CA GLN A 210 13.02 -19.74 -18.81
C GLN A 210 11.99 -18.77 -19.43
N ARG A 211 10.79 -19.25 -19.72
CA ARG A 211 9.69 -18.39 -20.22
C ARG A 211 9.29 -17.34 -19.20
N ALA A 212 9.23 -17.70 -17.92
CA ALA A 212 8.89 -16.75 -16.86
C ALA A 212 10.01 -15.70 -16.67
N GLU A 213 11.27 -16.09 -16.80
CA GLU A 213 12.41 -15.15 -16.76
C GLU A 213 12.36 -14.18 -17.94
N GLN A 214 12.21 -14.68 -19.16
CA GLN A 214 12.07 -13.85 -20.36
C GLN A 214 10.92 -12.86 -20.25
N TRP A 215 9.77 -13.35 -19.81
CA TRP A 215 8.61 -12.52 -19.58
C TRP A 215 8.87 -11.43 -18.53
N LEU A 216 9.56 -11.75 -17.41
CA LEU A 216 9.94 -10.75 -16.41
C LEU A 216 10.91 -9.72 -16.99
N ASP A 217 11.85 -10.12 -17.85
CA ASP A 217 12.75 -9.22 -18.52
C ASP A 217 12.00 -8.20 -19.40
N GLU A 218 11.05 -8.67 -20.19
CA GLU A 218 10.21 -7.81 -21.05
C GLU A 218 9.38 -6.81 -20.23
N VAL A 219 8.73 -7.31 -19.19
CA VAL A 219 7.83 -6.49 -18.38
C VAL A 219 8.56 -5.47 -17.53
N LEU A 220 9.77 -5.78 -17.06
CA LEU A 220 10.58 -4.90 -16.22
C LEU A 220 11.54 -4.00 -17.01
N ALA A 221 11.71 -4.23 -18.31
CA ALA A 221 12.72 -3.56 -19.14
C ALA A 221 12.67 -2.03 -19.00
N ARG A 222 11.47 -1.44 -19.02
CA ARG A 222 11.27 0.00 -18.89
C ARG A 222 11.69 0.51 -17.51
N SER A 223 11.22 -0.12 -16.43
CA SER A 223 11.50 0.32 -15.06
C SER A 223 12.98 0.16 -14.70
N VAL A 224 13.62 -0.93 -15.18
CA VAL A 224 15.06 -1.17 -15.03
C VAL A 224 15.88 -0.11 -15.80
N ALA A 225 15.50 0.20 -17.04
CA ALA A 225 16.17 1.22 -17.84
C ALA A 225 16.03 2.63 -17.24
N GLY A 226 14.86 2.92 -16.64
CA GLY A 226 14.61 4.19 -15.94
C GLY A 226 15.35 4.34 -14.62
N HIS A 227 15.79 3.23 -14.00
CA HIS A 227 16.45 3.23 -12.70
C HIS A 227 17.70 2.33 -12.67
N PRO A 228 18.76 2.66 -13.48
CA PRO A 228 19.91 1.77 -13.69
C PRO A 228 20.76 1.52 -12.43
N GLY A 229 20.62 2.37 -11.42
CA GLY A 229 21.31 2.22 -10.12
C GLY A 229 20.59 1.34 -9.11
N VAL A 230 19.38 0.84 -9.40
CA VAL A 230 18.59 0.02 -8.47
C VAL A 230 18.95 -1.46 -8.64
N PRO A 231 19.52 -2.12 -7.62
CA PRO A 231 19.78 -3.56 -7.68
C PRO A 231 18.48 -4.37 -7.76
N VAL A 232 18.45 -5.37 -8.65
CA VAL A 232 17.26 -6.21 -8.85
C VAL A 232 17.55 -7.67 -8.51
N ARG A 233 16.68 -8.27 -7.69
CA ARG A 233 16.63 -9.71 -7.42
C ARG A 233 15.34 -10.29 -7.98
N ARG A 234 15.40 -11.49 -8.52
CA ARG A 234 14.22 -12.18 -9.09
C ARG A 234 13.96 -13.45 -8.31
N ILE A 235 12.70 -13.66 -7.95
CA ILE A 235 12.20 -14.86 -7.28
C ILE A 235 11.02 -15.38 -8.09
N ILE A 236 11.22 -16.48 -8.79
CA ILE A 236 10.16 -17.20 -9.50
C ILE A 236 9.81 -18.44 -8.68
N VAL A 237 8.56 -18.56 -8.28
CA VAL A 237 8.08 -19.71 -7.50
C VAL A 237 6.94 -20.43 -8.24
N GLU A 238 6.90 -21.72 -8.10
CA GLU A 238 5.74 -22.53 -8.51
C GLU A 238 4.77 -22.64 -7.35
N GLY A 239 3.49 -22.32 -7.59
CA GLY A 239 2.43 -22.42 -6.61
C GLY A 239 1.70 -21.12 -6.31
N ARG A 240 1.15 -21.02 -5.09
CA ARG A 240 0.31 -19.89 -4.69
C ARG A 240 1.17 -18.68 -4.35
N ALA A 241 0.78 -17.50 -4.87
CA ALA A 241 1.49 -16.23 -4.63
C ALA A 241 1.48 -15.82 -3.15
N HIS A 242 0.35 -15.98 -2.44
CA HIS A 242 0.21 -15.51 -1.06
C HIS A 242 1.29 -16.05 -0.09
N PRO A 243 1.51 -17.37 0.07
CA PRO A 243 2.54 -17.87 0.99
C PRO A 243 3.97 -17.52 0.55
N ALA A 244 4.22 -17.34 -0.74
CA ALA A 244 5.52 -16.92 -1.23
C ALA A 244 5.80 -15.45 -0.91
N LEU A 245 4.83 -14.58 -1.17
CA LEU A 245 4.88 -13.15 -0.83
C LEU A 245 5.02 -12.94 0.68
N LEU A 246 4.27 -13.70 1.49
CA LEU A 246 4.33 -13.56 2.94
C LEU A 246 5.73 -13.89 3.49
N ARG A 247 6.39 -14.92 2.97
CA ARG A 247 7.78 -15.25 3.34
C ARG A 247 8.76 -14.17 2.89
N ALA A 248 8.66 -13.71 1.64
CA ALA A 248 9.55 -12.69 1.10
C ALA A 248 9.35 -11.31 1.77
N ALA A 249 8.14 -11.02 2.24
CA ALA A 249 7.81 -9.76 2.91
C ALA A 249 8.48 -9.63 4.30
N ALA A 250 8.93 -10.72 4.91
CA ALA A 250 9.66 -10.68 6.18
C ALA A 250 11.03 -9.98 6.05
N ASP A 251 11.63 -10.01 4.86
CA ASP A 251 12.92 -9.39 4.56
C ASP A 251 12.78 -8.06 3.79
N ALA A 252 11.54 -7.54 3.64
CA ALA A 252 11.25 -6.33 2.89
C ALA A 252 10.76 -5.20 3.80
N GLU A 253 11.12 -3.97 3.46
CA GLU A 253 10.61 -2.76 4.11
C GLU A 253 9.26 -2.31 3.54
N LEU A 254 9.08 -2.51 2.25
CA LEU A 254 7.87 -2.15 1.51
C LEU A 254 7.48 -3.27 0.55
N LEU A 255 6.24 -3.72 0.63
CA LEU A 255 5.62 -4.61 -0.35
C LEU A 255 4.76 -3.79 -1.31
N VAL A 256 5.01 -3.90 -2.60
CA VAL A 256 4.26 -3.22 -3.65
C VAL A 256 3.44 -4.23 -4.44
N LEU A 257 2.14 -3.98 -4.54
CA LEU A 257 1.18 -4.83 -5.26
C LEU A 257 0.28 -3.98 -6.16
N GLY A 258 0.03 -4.44 -7.37
CA GLY A 258 -0.94 -3.83 -8.28
C GLY A 258 -2.37 -4.25 -7.96
N ALA A 259 -3.31 -3.31 -7.99
CA ALA A 259 -4.73 -3.56 -7.85
C ALA A 259 -5.49 -3.10 -9.08
N ARG A 260 -6.24 -4.03 -9.72
CA ARG A 260 -7.07 -3.71 -10.88
C ARG A 260 -8.28 -2.90 -10.44
N ARG A 261 -8.49 -1.74 -11.02
CA ARG A 261 -9.76 -1.03 -10.92
C ARG A 261 -10.81 -1.73 -11.76
N ARG A 262 -11.88 -2.18 -11.11
CA ARG A 262 -13.09 -2.62 -11.83
C ARG A 262 -13.95 -1.40 -12.09
N ARG A 263 -14.48 -1.27 -13.30
CA ARG A 263 -15.47 -0.24 -13.65
C ARG A 263 -16.83 -0.47 -12.98
N ASP A 264 -17.08 -1.69 -12.50
CA ASP A 264 -18.32 -2.03 -11.79
C ASP A 264 -18.21 -1.72 -10.29
N PRO A 265 -19.16 -0.97 -9.71
CA PRO A 265 -19.17 -0.63 -8.29
C PRO A 265 -19.53 -1.83 -7.38
N ILE A 266 -19.94 -2.97 -7.96
CA ILE A 266 -20.43 -4.13 -7.21
C ILE A 266 -19.37 -5.22 -7.15
N GLY A 267 -18.90 -5.56 -5.94
CA GLY A 267 -18.00 -6.69 -5.66
C GLY A 267 -16.62 -6.29 -5.13
N PRO A 268 -15.82 -7.26 -4.66
CA PRO A 268 -14.50 -7.00 -4.11
C PRO A 268 -13.55 -6.48 -5.21
N GLN A 269 -13.10 -5.25 -5.05
CA GLN A 269 -12.22 -4.56 -6.00
C GLN A 269 -10.76 -5.03 -5.89
N LEU A 270 -10.40 -5.62 -4.74
CA LEU A 270 -9.08 -6.20 -4.50
C LEU A 270 -9.11 -7.71 -4.77
N GLY A 271 -8.10 -8.19 -5.49
CA GLY A 271 -7.88 -9.62 -5.65
C GLY A 271 -7.58 -10.31 -4.31
N PRO A 272 -7.77 -11.65 -4.23
CA PRO A 272 -7.59 -12.40 -2.98
C PRO A 272 -6.17 -12.31 -2.42
N VAL A 273 -5.15 -12.19 -3.26
CA VAL A 273 -3.75 -12.01 -2.83
C VAL A 273 -3.57 -10.66 -2.13
N ASN A 274 -4.02 -9.56 -2.75
CA ASN A 274 -3.90 -8.21 -2.17
C ASN A 274 -4.64 -8.14 -0.83
N HIS A 275 -5.86 -8.69 -0.77
CA HIS A 275 -6.65 -8.73 0.46
C HIS A 275 -5.96 -9.52 1.57
N ALA A 276 -5.36 -10.68 1.24
CA ALA A 276 -4.63 -11.49 2.21
C ALA A 276 -3.34 -10.79 2.69
N MET A 277 -2.58 -10.18 1.77
CA MET A 277 -1.35 -9.46 2.11
C MET A 277 -1.65 -8.22 2.96
N LEU A 278 -2.67 -7.44 2.64
CA LEU A 278 -3.12 -6.31 3.47
C LEU A 278 -3.48 -6.72 4.90
N ARG A 279 -3.84 -7.97 5.14
CA ARG A 279 -4.13 -8.49 6.49
C ARG A 279 -2.93 -9.07 7.21
N GLN A 280 -1.99 -9.69 6.49
CA GLN A 280 -1.00 -10.59 7.06
C GLN A 280 0.46 -10.18 6.84
N ALA A 281 0.76 -9.29 5.88
CA ALA A 281 2.15 -8.92 5.62
C ALA A 281 2.80 -8.28 6.87
N PRO A 282 4.04 -8.63 7.18
CA PRO A 282 4.76 -8.08 8.34
C PRO A 282 5.37 -6.70 8.09
N CYS A 283 5.36 -6.20 6.85
CA CYS A 283 5.93 -4.91 6.44
C CYS A 283 4.85 -3.95 5.93
N THR A 284 5.22 -2.69 5.73
CA THR A 284 4.39 -1.68 5.06
C THR A 284 4.02 -2.13 3.64
N ILE A 285 2.78 -1.82 3.21
CA ILE A 285 2.25 -2.26 1.92
C ILE A 285 1.78 -1.07 1.10
N ALA A 286 2.21 -0.99 -0.15
CA ALA A 286 1.66 -0.10 -1.16
C ALA A 286 0.74 -0.87 -2.12
N ILE A 287 -0.47 -0.38 -2.28
CA ILE A 287 -1.43 -0.85 -3.29
C ILE A 287 -1.49 0.20 -4.39
N VAL A 288 -1.00 -0.16 -5.57
CA VAL A 288 -0.96 0.72 -6.74
C VAL A 288 -2.17 0.45 -7.62
N PRO A 289 -3.07 1.43 -7.82
CA PRO A 289 -4.20 1.27 -8.71
C PRO A 289 -3.71 1.18 -10.16
N VAL A 290 -4.11 0.11 -10.85
CA VAL A 290 -3.79 -0.10 -12.27
C VAL A 290 -5.04 0.16 -13.10
N GLN A 291 -4.92 1.03 -14.08
CA GLN A 291 -6.03 1.30 -14.99
C GLN A 291 -6.23 0.08 -15.93
N PRO A 292 -7.47 -0.30 -16.25
CA PRO A 292 -7.69 -1.28 -17.31
C PRO A 292 -7.15 -0.68 -18.61
N SER A 293 -6.22 -1.39 -19.24
CA SER A 293 -5.78 -1.07 -20.61
C SER A 293 -7.02 -0.89 -21.46
N GLY A 294 -7.17 0.28 -22.08
CA GLY A 294 -8.30 0.57 -22.96
C GLY A 294 -8.34 -0.49 -24.06
N GLY A 295 -9.41 -1.26 -24.12
CA GLY A 295 -9.75 -2.12 -25.25
C GLY A 295 -10.34 -1.28 -26.36
#